data_2f7475e1145db6c7225f4953d3c45a76
#
_entry.id   2f7475e1145db6c7225f4953d3c45a76
#
_cell.length_a   1.000
_cell.length_b   1.000
_cell.length_c   1.000
_cell.angle_alpha   90.00
_cell.angle_beta   90.00
_cell.angle_gamma   90.00
#
_symmetry.space_group_name_H-M   'P 1'
#
loop_
_entity.id
_entity.type
_entity.pdbx_description
1 polymer ?
#
loop_
_entity_poly.entity_id
_entity_poly.type
_entity_poly.pdbx_seq_one_letter_code
_entity_poly.pdbx_strand_id
1 'polypeptide(L)'
;SNPPRKAILISAFLAAVGHGLRYFLMHAHLFTMDIATASFFAAVSIGLLAIPFAKAIHCPAEVFSFPSLLPMIPGMFAYKSILALTKFMQTKDETDSLRYLVDFCHNGSTTIFVLFALVVGAAVPVFIFHRQSFTATRLLKKLVKKG
;
A
#
# COMPACT_ATOMS: atom_id res chain seq x y z
N SER A 1 -7.43 7.38 20.17
CA SER A 1 -8.03 6.10 20.58
C SER A 1 -6.98 5.01 20.43
N ASN A 2 -6.63 4.33 21.52
CA ASN A 2 -5.69 3.22 21.47
C ASN A 2 -6.33 2.06 20.68
N PRO A 3 -5.71 1.59 19.59
CA PRO A 3 -6.20 0.42 18.90
C PRO A 3 -6.15 -0.79 19.85
N PRO A 4 -7.16 -1.67 19.84
CA PRO A 4 -7.15 -2.84 20.68
C PRO A 4 -5.93 -3.71 20.36
N ARG A 5 -5.32 -4.33 21.39
CA ARG A 5 -4.11 -5.17 21.21
C ARG A 5 -4.25 -6.23 20.13
N LYS A 6 -5.47 -6.74 19.92
CA LYS A 6 -5.80 -7.66 18.83
C LYS A 6 -5.61 -7.03 17.44
N ALA A 7 -5.87 -5.74 17.29
CA ALA A 7 -5.67 -5.04 16.03
C ALA A 7 -4.19 -4.99 15.62
N ILE A 8 -3.28 -4.83 16.57
CA ILE A 8 -1.83 -4.81 16.32
C ILE A 8 -1.35 -6.15 15.77
N LEU A 9 -1.79 -7.26 16.36
CA LEU A 9 -1.44 -8.61 15.90
C LEU A 9 -1.97 -8.88 14.50
N ILE A 10 -3.19 -8.48 14.20
CA ILE A 10 -3.80 -8.62 12.87
C ILE A 10 -3.03 -7.78 11.85
N SER A 11 -2.70 -6.53 12.18
CA SER A 11 -1.91 -5.66 11.31
C SER A 11 -0.53 -6.23 11.03
N ALA A 12 0.13 -6.81 12.03
CA ALA A 12 1.42 -7.48 11.88
C ALA A 12 1.32 -8.70 10.94
N PHE A 13 0.28 -9.50 11.09
CA PHE A 13 0.01 -10.64 10.21
C PHE A 13 -0.24 -10.19 8.77
N LEU A 14 -1.09 -9.20 8.57
CA LEU A 14 -1.37 -8.64 7.24
C LEU A 14 -0.11 -8.02 6.61
N ALA A 15 0.72 -7.36 7.40
CA ALA A 15 2.00 -6.82 6.94
C ALA A 15 2.95 -7.93 6.46
N ALA A 16 3.03 -9.03 7.20
CA ALA A 16 3.85 -10.19 6.82
C ALA A 16 3.36 -10.81 5.51
N VAL A 17 2.06 -11.01 5.35
CA VAL A 17 1.46 -11.54 4.12
C VAL A 17 1.70 -10.61 2.94
N GLY A 18 1.43 -9.32 3.09
CA GLY A 18 1.61 -8.33 2.02
C GLY A 18 3.06 -8.19 1.60
N HIS A 19 3.98 -8.12 2.55
CA HIS A 19 5.41 -8.02 2.26
C HIS A 19 5.96 -9.30 1.60
N GLY A 20 5.54 -10.46 2.09
CA GLY A 20 5.90 -11.74 1.50
C GLY A 20 5.38 -11.90 0.07
N LEU A 21 4.14 -11.50 -0.19
CA LEU A 21 3.55 -11.51 -1.53
C LEU A 21 4.29 -10.55 -2.48
N ARG A 22 4.63 -9.34 -2.03
CA ARG A 22 5.43 -8.40 -2.83
C ARG A 22 6.77 -8.99 -3.18
N TYR A 23 7.47 -9.57 -2.21
CA TYR A 23 8.76 -10.23 -2.43
C TYR A 23 8.64 -11.37 -3.44
N PHE A 24 7.63 -12.21 -3.29
CA PHE A 24 7.36 -13.33 -4.20
C PHE A 24 7.10 -12.84 -5.63
N LEU A 25 6.25 -11.84 -5.82
CA LEU A 25 5.93 -11.28 -7.14
C LEU A 25 7.15 -10.64 -7.82
N MET A 26 8.06 -10.05 -7.05
CA MET A 26 9.29 -9.46 -7.60
C MET A 26 10.34 -10.51 -8.00
N HIS A 27 10.37 -11.66 -7.34
CA HIS A 27 11.42 -12.68 -7.50
C HIS A 27 10.92 -13.96 -8.17
N ALA A 28 9.64 -14.10 -8.46
CA ALA A 28 9.11 -15.27 -9.15
C ALA A 28 9.62 -15.33 -10.60
N HIS A 29 10.17 -16.46 -11.00
CA HIS A 29 10.69 -16.68 -12.37
C HIS A 29 9.63 -16.49 -13.47
N LEU A 30 8.35 -16.65 -13.15
CA LEU A 30 7.23 -16.46 -14.10
C LEU A 30 6.77 -15.00 -14.24
N PHE A 31 6.99 -14.16 -13.22
CA PHE A 31 6.53 -12.78 -13.19
C PHE A 31 7.59 -11.89 -12.54
N THR A 32 8.54 -11.40 -13.33
CA THR A 32 9.42 -10.32 -12.90
C THR A 32 8.65 -9.00 -12.93
N MET A 33 7.87 -8.75 -11.89
CA MET A 33 7.11 -7.51 -11.78
C MET A 33 7.97 -6.37 -11.24
N ASP A 34 7.72 -5.17 -11.74
CA ASP A 34 8.25 -3.94 -11.19
C ASP A 34 7.77 -3.74 -9.74
N ILE A 35 8.59 -3.07 -8.92
CA ILE A 35 8.30 -2.86 -7.49
C ILE A 35 6.96 -2.14 -7.27
N ALA A 36 6.58 -1.20 -8.13
CA ALA A 36 5.32 -0.48 -8.01
C ALA A 36 4.12 -1.40 -8.27
N THR A 37 4.17 -2.22 -9.31
CA THR A 37 3.12 -3.19 -9.66
C THR A 37 2.98 -4.27 -8.60
N ALA A 38 4.10 -4.82 -8.12
CA ALA A 38 4.11 -5.80 -7.04
C ALA A 38 3.53 -5.23 -5.74
N SER A 39 3.85 -3.97 -5.43
CA SER A 39 3.30 -3.26 -4.27
C SER A 39 1.80 -3.02 -4.38
N PHE A 40 1.30 -2.73 -5.58
CA PHE A 40 -0.13 -2.58 -5.83
C PHE A 40 -0.89 -3.88 -5.53
N PHE A 41 -0.46 -5.01 -6.08
CA PHE A 41 -1.11 -6.30 -5.83
C PHE A 41 -1.02 -6.73 -4.37
N ALA A 42 0.11 -6.50 -3.72
CA ALA A 42 0.27 -6.75 -2.29
C ALA A 42 -0.67 -5.88 -1.44
N ALA A 43 -0.82 -4.60 -1.77
CA ALA A 43 -1.73 -3.69 -1.09
C ALA A 43 -3.21 -4.07 -1.30
N VAL A 44 -3.60 -4.49 -2.49
CA VAL A 44 -4.95 -5.03 -2.77
C VAL A 44 -5.22 -6.27 -1.91
N SER A 45 -4.25 -7.17 -1.80
CA SER A 45 -4.37 -8.36 -0.95
C SER A 45 -4.55 -8.01 0.52
N ILE A 46 -3.78 -7.04 1.04
CA ILE A 46 -3.95 -6.52 2.42
C ILE A 46 -5.36 -5.94 2.60
N GLY A 47 -5.81 -5.12 1.66
CA GLY A 47 -7.15 -4.52 1.71
C GLY A 47 -8.27 -5.57 1.71
N LEU A 48 -8.17 -6.60 0.87
CA LEU A 48 -9.12 -7.71 0.82
C LEU A 48 -9.14 -8.51 2.12
N LEU A 49 -7.97 -8.83 2.67
CA LEU A 49 -7.85 -9.59 3.92
C LEU A 49 -8.26 -8.76 5.15
N ALA A 50 -8.12 -7.46 5.12
CA ALA A 50 -8.55 -6.58 6.21
C ALA A 50 -10.06 -6.59 6.41
N ILE A 51 -10.86 -6.80 5.36
CA ILE A 51 -12.33 -6.76 5.41
C ILE A 51 -12.93 -7.82 6.34
N PRO A 52 -12.59 -9.13 6.23
CA PRO A 52 -13.15 -10.14 7.14
C PRO A 52 -12.73 -9.90 8.60
N PHE A 53 -11.49 -9.44 8.84
CA PHE A 53 -11.04 -9.09 10.19
C PHE A 53 -11.78 -7.87 10.74
N ALA A 54 -12.05 -6.87 9.91
CA ALA A 54 -12.84 -5.71 10.28
C ALA A 54 -14.26 -6.09 10.72
N LYS A 55 -14.89 -7.01 9.99
CA LYS A 55 -16.22 -7.54 10.35
C LYS A 55 -16.18 -8.34 11.65
N ALA A 56 -15.15 -9.16 11.87
CA ALA A 56 -15.02 -9.99 13.06
C ALA A 56 -14.83 -9.17 14.34
N ILE A 57 -14.16 -8.01 14.28
CA ILE A 57 -13.84 -7.18 15.45
C ILE A 57 -14.70 -5.91 15.53
N HIS A 58 -15.59 -5.68 14.54
CA HIS A 58 -16.46 -4.50 14.44
C HIS A 58 -15.68 -3.17 14.39
N CYS A 59 -14.54 -3.15 13.67
CA CYS A 59 -13.72 -1.98 13.44
C CYS A 59 -13.62 -1.69 11.94
N PRO A 60 -13.38 -0.41 11.54
CA PRO A 60 -13.10 -0.08 10.14
C PRO A 60 -11.88 -0.85 9.60
N ALA A 61 -11.95 -1.29 8.33
CA ALA A 61 -10.87 -2.06 7.71
C ALA A 61 -9.54 -1.28 7.64
N GLU A 62 -9.63 0.03 7.58
CA GLU A 62 -8.48 0.95 7.54
C GLU A 62 -7.60 0.86 8.79
N VAL A 63 -8.18 0.51 9.95
CA VAL A 63 -7.45 0.33 11.22
C VAL A 63 -6.40 -0.79 11.12
N PHE A 64 -6.63 -1.76 10.24
CA PHE A 64 -5.72 -2.88 10.00
C PHE A 64 -4.88 -2.70 8.74
N SER A 65 -5.48 -2.20 7.65
CA SER A 65 -4.81 -2.09 6.36
C SER A 65 -3.70 -1.04 6.36
N PHE A 66 -3.96 0.16 6.86
CA PHE A 66 -2.93 1.22 6.83
C PHE A 66 -1.67 0.90 7.65
N PRO A 67 -1.74 0.43 8.90
CA PRO A 67 -0.54 0.03 9.62
C PRO A 67 0.22 -1.10 8.93
N SER A 68 -0.48 -2.00 8.24
CA SER A 68 0.12 -3.11 7.51
C SER A 68 0.92 -2.68 6.28
N LEU A 69 0.65 -1.49 5.74
CA LEU A 69 1.41 -0.93 4.61
C LEU A 69 2.73 -0.28 5.03
N LEU A 70 2.89 0.10 6.30
CA LEU A 70 4.08 0.81 6.79
C LEU A 70 5.41 0.14 6.42
N PRO A 71 5.58 -1.19 6.58
CA PRO A 71 6.82 -1.86 6.20
C PRO A 71 7.09 -1.85 4.70
N MET A 72 6.08 -1.54 3.88
CA MET A 72 6.17 -1.53 2.42
C MET A 72 6.51 -0.14 1.86
N ILE A 73 6.55 0.89 2.70
CA ILE A 73 6.92 2.25 2.30
C ILE A 73 8.37 2.26 1.78
N PRO A 74 8.63 2.82 0.59
CA PRO A 74 9.95 2.75 -0.06
C PRO A 74 10.92 3.79 0.51
N GLY A 75 11.20 3.73 1.82
CA GLY A 75 12.05 4.69 2.52
C GLY A 75 13.47 4.78 1.97
N MET A 76 14.05 3.66 1.54
CA MET A 76 15.37 3.63 0.94
C MET A 76 15.46 4.37 -0.40
N PHE A 77 14.42 4.29 -1.23
CA PHE A 77 14.37 5.04 -2.48
C PHE A 77 14.19 6.54 -2.23
N ALA A 78 13.34 6.92 -1.28
CA ALA A 78 13.20 8.30 -0.85
C ALA A 78 14.52 8.88 -0.32
N TYR A 79 15.22 8.16 0.53
CA TYR A 79 16.53 8.56 1.05
C TYR A 79 17.56 8.73 -0.07
N LYS A 80 17.67 7.75 -0.98
CA LYS A 80 18.60 7.83 -2.12
C LYS A 80 18.28 9.00 -3.04
N SER A 81 17.02 9.30 -3.26
CA SER A 81 16.60 10.45 -4.05
C SER A 81 17.06 11.77 -3.43
N ILE A 82 16.83 11.98 -2.15
CA ILE A 82 17.28 13.19 -1.43
C ILE A 82 18.80 13.30 -1.43
N LEU A 83 19.49 12.19 -1.20
CA LEU A 83 20.96 12.15 -1.22
C LEU A 83 21.52 12.50 -2.60
N ALA A 84 20.93 11.98 -3.67
CA ALA A 84 21.31 12.28 -5.04
C ALA A 84 21.09 13.77 -5.37
N LEU A 85 19.97 14.35 -4.94
CA LEU A 85 19.71 15.78 -5.09
C LEU A 85 20.75 16.63 -4.38
N THR A 86 21.10 16.28 -3.13
CA THR A 86 22.13 17.00 -2.36
C THR A 86 23.49 16.95 -3.07
N LYS A 87 23.88 15.78 -3.57
CA LYS A 87 25.13 15.60 -4.34
C LYS A 87 25.11 16.39 -5.65
N PHE A 88 24.00 16.39 -6.37
CA PHE A 88 23.80 17.20 -7.56
C PHE A 88 24.05 18.69 -7.30
N MET A 89 23.55 19.24 -6.17
CA MET A 89 23.73 20.63 -5.81
C MET A 89 25.19 20.98 -5.41
N GLN A 90 25.96 20.01 -4.91
CA GLN A 90 27.34 20.20 -4.45
C GLN A 90 28.39 19.97 -5.55
N THR A 91 28.04 19.22 -6.59
CA THR A 91 28.97 18.81 -7.65
C THR A 91 29.07 19.86 -8.73
N LYS A 92 30.30 20.20 -9.12
CA LYS A 92 30.59 21.16 -10.21
C LYS A 92 30.90 20.46 -11.54
N ASP A 93 31.19 19.17 -11.52
CA ASP A 93 31.45 18.38 -12.71
C ASP A 93 30.15 18.01 -13.42
N GLU A 94 30.07 18.30 -14.73
CA GLU A 94 28.88 18.13 -15.53
C GLU A 94 28.46 16.65 -15.64
N THR A 95 29.42 15.75 -15.82
CA THR A 95 29.17 14.31 -15.97
C THR A 95 28.58 13.71 -14.68
N ASP A 96 29.17 14.04 -13.53
CA ASP A 96 28.68 13.59 -12.24
C ASP A 96 27.34 14.24 -11.88
N SER A 97 27.14 15.51 -12.23
CA SER A 97 25.87 16.21 -12.04
C SER A 97 24.72 15.51 -12.77
N LEU A 98 24.92 15.13 -14.04
CA LEU A 98 23.92 14.39 -14.81
C LEU A 98 23.58 13.04 -14.17
N ARG A 99 24.59 12.33 -13.71
CA ARG A 99 24.40 11.05 -13.03
C ARG A 99 23.54 11.19 -11.76
N TYR A 100 23.84 12.19 -10.92
CA TYR A 100 23.05 12.45 -9.71
C TYR A 100 21.63 12.90 -10.03
N LEU A 101 21.43 13.66 -11.10
CA LEU A 101 20.10 14.06 -11.56
C LEU A 101 19.27 12.85 -12.01
N VAL A 102 19.87 11.92 -12.75
CA VAL A 102 19.22 10.67 -13.16
C VAL A 102 18.86 9.82 -11.94
N ASP A 103 19.78 9.66 -11.00
CA ASP A 103 19.55 8.92 -9.76
C ASP A 103 18.41 9.55 -8.92
N PHE A 104 18.37 10.87 -8.84
CA PHE A 104 17.28 11.61 -8.18
C PHE A 104 15.93 11.33 -8.85
N CYS A 105 15.84 11.47 -10.16
CA CYS A 105 14.62 11.22 -10.90
C CYS A 105 14.16 9.76 -10.79
N HIS A 106 15.07 8.82 -10.94
CA HIS A 106 14.75 7.38 -10.86
C HIS A 106 14.23 6.99 -9.47
N ASN A 107 14.97 7.31 -8.42
CA ASN A 107 14.58 6.96 -7.05
C ASN A 107 13.33 7.74 -6.59
N GLY A 108 13.23 9.01 -6.96
CA GLY A 108 12.07 9.86 -6.65
C GLY A 108 10.78 9.37 -7.32
N SER A 109 10.83 9.04 -8.60
CA SER A 109 9.70 8.49 -9.34
C SER A 109 9.27 7.14 -8.75
N THR A 110 10.22 6.25 -8.49
CA THR A 110 9.94 4.94 -7.86
C THR A 110 9.22 5.13 -6.51
N THR A 111 9.69 6.06 -5.68
CA THR A 111 9.05 6.37 -4.39
C THR A 111 7.60 6.80 -4.56
N ILE A 112 7.34 7.75 -5.46
CA ILE A 112 5.99 8.29 -5.71
C ILE A 112 5.06 7.21 -6.25
N PHE A 113 5.49 6.44 -7.24
CA PHE A 113 4.67 5.38 -7.84
C PHE A 113 4.37 4.25 -6.86
N VAL A 114 5.33 3.85 -6.02
CA VAL A 114 5.10 2.82 -5.00
C VAL A 114 4.12 3.33 -3.93
N LEU A 115 4.27 4.56 -3.44
CA LEU A 115 3.32 5.13 -2.48
C LEU A 115 1.91 5.22 -3.06
N PHE A 116 1.78 5.67 -4.30
CA PHE A 116 0.51 5.73 -5.00
C PHE A 116 -0.12 4.33 -5.15
N ALA A 117 0.68 3.34 -5.56
CA ALA A 117 0.26 1.96 -5.71
C ALA A 117 -0.23 1.35 -4.38
N LEU A 118 0.46 1.64 -3.27
CA LEU A 118 0.06 1.18 -1.94
C LEU A 118 -1.29 1.78 -1.50
N VAL A 119 -1.45 3.08 -1.66
CA VAL A 119 -2.67 3.79 -1.23
C VAL A 119 -3.87 3.35 -2.06
N VAL A 120 -3.74 3.37 -3.39
CA VAL A 120 -4.84 2.97 -4.30
C VAL A 120 -5.14 1.48 -4.14
N GLY A 121 -4.12 0.63 -4.07
CA GLY A 121 -4.29 -0.82 -3.90
C GLY A 121 -5.05 -1.19 -2.64
N ALA A 122 -4.74 -0.55 -1.51
CA ALA A 122 -5.46 -0.79 -0.26
C ALA A 122 -6.87 -0.19 -0.23
N ALA A 123 -7.08 0.94 -0.92
CA ALA A 123 -8.37 1.62 -0.96
C ALA A 123 -9.39 0.91 -1.86
N VAL A 124 -8.98 0.35 -2.99
CA VAL A 124 -9.86 -0.30 -3.97
C VAL A 124 -10.79 -1.36 -3.35
N PRO A 125 -10.32 -2.36 -2.58
CA PRO A 125 -11.19 -3.35 -1.98
C PRO A 125 -12.19 -2.73 -0.99
N VAL A 126 -11.75 -1.78 -0.20
CA VAL A 126 -12.59 -1.09 0.80
C VAL A 126 -13.74 -0.36 0.12
N PHE A 127 -13.47 0.36 -0.97
CA PHE A 127 -14.51 1.06 -1.74
C PHE A 127 -15.51 0.11 -2.39
N ILE A 128 -15.04 -0.98 -2.99
CA ILE A 128 -15.91 -1.96 -3.65
C ILE A 128 -16.87 -2.61 -2.64
N PHE A 129 -16.35 -3.07 -1.50
CA PHE A 129 -17.17 -3.73 -0.47
C PHE A 129 -18.04 -2.75 0.32
N HIS A 130 -17.59 -1.53 0.53
CA HIS A 130 -18.39 -0.50 1.18
C HIS A 130 -19.66 -0.17 0.37
N ARG A 131 -19.51 -0.07 -0.94
CA ARG A 131 -20.64 0.17 -1.87
C ARG A 131 -21.67 -0.97 -1.84
N GLN A 132 -21.22 -2.20 -1.76
CA GLN A 132 -22.11 -3.38 -1.65
C GLN A 132 -22.86 -3.40 -0.33
N SER A 133 -22.22 -3.04 0.79
CA SER A 133 -22.86 -2.96 2.10
C SER A 133 -24.01 -1.94 2.14
N PHE A 134 -23.83 -0.77 1.53
CA PHE A 134 -24.89 0.24 1.42
C PHE A 134 -26.07 -0.21 0.56
N THR A 135 -25.79 -0.96 -0.53
CA THR A 135 -26.84 -1.48 -1.41
C THR A 135 -27.67 -2.55 -0.72
N ALA A 136 -27.04 -3.47 0.02
CA ALA A 136 -27.74 -4.50 0.79
C ALA A 136 -28.62 -3.89 1.90
N THR A 137 -28.13 -2.89 2.62
CA THR A 137 -28.89 -2.21 3.68
C THR A 137 -30.08 -1.45 3.12
N ARG A 138 -29.97 -0.83 1.94
CA ARG A 138 -31.10 -0.16 1.27
C ARG A 138 -32.15 -1.16 0.78
N LEU A 139 -31.74 -2.31 0.27
CA LEU A 139 -32.66 -3.37 -0.16
C LEU A 139 -33.44 -3.95 1.02
N LEU A 140 -32.77 -4.26 2.13
CA LEU A 140 -33.40 -4.73 3.38
C LEU A 140 -34.40 -3.70 3.92
N LYS A 141 -34.06 -2.41 3.92
CA LYS A 141 -34.94 -1.34 4.38
C LYS A 141 -36.17 -1.17 3.48
N LYS A 142 -36.04 -1.42 2.16
CA LYS A 142 -37.18 -1.41 1.22
C LYS A 142 -38.10 -2.62 1.42
N LEU A 143 -37.56 -3.80 1.72
CA LEU A 143 -38.34 -5.03 1.97
C LEU A 143 -39.14 -4.93 3.27
N VAL A 144 -38.52 -4.43 4.35
CA VAL A 144 -39.18 -4.23 5.65
C VAL A 144 -40.29 -3.16 5.59
N LYS A 145 -40.21 -2.18 4.69
CA LYS A 145 -41.22 -1.13 4.53
C LYS A 145 -42.40 -1.57 3.64
N LYS A 146 -42.30 -2.72 2.97
CA LYS A 146 -43.36 -3.24 2.08
C LYS A 146 -44.16 -4.41 2.71
N GLY A 147 -43.75 -4.90 3.87
CA GLY A 147 -44.46 -5.87 4.71
C GLY A 147 -45.09 -5.18 5.90
#